data_0bb5721aa704ee8a8968378c48c5776c
#
_entry.id   0bb5721aa704ee8a8968378c48c5776c
#
_cell.length_a   1.000
_cell.length_b   1.000
_cell.length_c   1.000
_cell.angle_alpha   90.00
_cell.angle_beta   90.00
_cell.angle_gamma   90.00
#
_symmetry.space_group_name_H-M   'P 1'
#
loop_
_entity.id
_entity.type
_entity.pdbx_description
1 polymer ?
#
loop_
_entity_poly.entity_id
_entity_poly.type
_entity_poly.pdbx_seq_one_letter_code
_entity_poly.pdbx_strand_id
1 'polypeptide(L)'
;MPTREDSLLVMFWNLENFFDWKVDTTVSNTSDEEFSSFGKRHWTKRRFLVKCGAVAKSIFWIADRHGMLPDVIGLAEIENRFALDRLLAETPLRRMDYGIVHYESPDPRGIDVALLYRKRRLKPLMSKPLIIKNENGSPLLTRDILLAGFLKSDGDSVVFLVNHHPSKYGANSSWRREAAMSRLGEITDSLKGVGWRNIVAMGDFNDTPSSTLEYSKTMVNLAAPLARKGHGTIKYSGKWELIDMFFISPEIMASNPGIDMTIERIPFLTVKDNTHSGEKPLRTYSGPRYLGGVSDHCPITVVIK
;
A
#
# COMPACT_ATOMS: atom_id res chain seq x y z
N MET A 1 30.08 -4.33 -8.72
CA MET A 1 28.89 -3.82 -7.99
C MET A 1 27.80 -3.64 -9.02
N PRO A 2 26.60 -4.15 -8.82
CA PRO A 2 25.48 -3.90 -9.73
C PRO A 2 25.24 -2.39 -9.79
N THR A 3 25.00 -1.88 -10.97
CA THR A 3 24.71 -0.47 -11.18
C THR A 3 23.35 -0.13 -10.57
N ARG A 4 23.10 1.13 -10.17
CA ARG A 4 21.78 1.60 -9.71
C ARG A 4 20.67 1.34 -10.74
N GLU A 5 21.04 1.10 -12.00
CA GLU A 5 20.13 0.81 -13.10
C GLU A 5 19.47 -0.57 -13.01
N ASP A 6 20.08 -1.52 -12.29
CA ASP A 6 19.58 -2.90 -12.17
C ASP A 6 18.63 -3.10 -10.95
N SER A 7 18.52 -2.09 -10.08
CA SER A 7 17.71 -2.17 -8.86
C SER A 7 16.39 -1.41 -8.99
N LEU A 8 15.32 -1.93 -8.38
CA LEU A 8 14.02 -1.29 -8.24
C LEU A 8 13.80 -0.84 -6.80
N LEU A 9 13.46 0.43 -6.58
CA LEU A 9 12.92 0.90 -5.31
C LEU A 9 11.42 0.67 -5.31
N VAL A 10 10.96 -0.20 -4.43
CA VAL A 10 9.53 -0.52 -4.22
C VAL A 10 9.06 0.13 -2.94
N MET A 11 7.95 0.84 -3.00
CA MET A 11 7.31 1.52 -1.88
C MET A 11 5.89 1.01 -1.72
N PHE A 12 5.40 0.91 -0.47
CA PHE A 12 3.98 0.77 -0.16
C PHE A 12 3.55 1.81 0.86
N TRP A 13 2.33 2.34 0.71
CA TRP A 13 1.74 3.27 1.67
C TRP A 13 0.21 3.20 1.70
N ASN A 14 -0.38 2.98 2.86
CA ASN A 14 -1.80 3.24 3.09
C ASN A 14 -1.98 4.76 3.25
N LEU A 15 -2.76 5.39 2.37
CA LEU A 15 -2.94 6.85 2.33
C LEU A 15 -4.07 7.36 3.24
N GLU A 16 -4.67 6.53 4.05
CA GLU A 16 -5.77 6.88 4.96
C GLU A 16 -6.89 7.67 4.27
N ASN A 17 -7.87 6.99 3.67
CA ASN A 17 -9.01 7.61 3.02
C ASN A 17 -8.61 8.63 1.94
N PHE A 18 -7.95 8.16 0.88
CA PHE A 18 -7.58 8.98 -0.27
C PHE A 18 -8.76 9.12 -1.22
N PHE A 19 -9.80 9.81 -0.75
CA PHE A 19 -11.01 10.12 -1.50
C PHE A 19 -10.82 11.38 -2.34
N ASP A 20 -11.54 11.45 -3.47
CA ASP A 20 -11.72 12.70 -4.18
C ASP A 20 -12.73 13.61 -3.42
N TRP A 21 -13.12 14.74 -3.98
CA TRP A 21 -14.00 15.70 -3.31
C TRP A 21 -15.41 15.72 -3.89
N LYS A 22 -15.70 14.87 -4.87
CA LYS A 22 -16.98 14.80 -5.55
C LYS A 22 -17.90 13.82 -4.86
N VAL A 23 -19.17 13.90 -5.18
CA VAL A 23 -20.16 12.87 -4.86
C VAL A 23 -20.28 11.99 -6.09
N ASP A 24 -20.02 10.71 -5.98
CA ASP A 24 -20.28 9.77 -7.05
C ASP A 24 -21.76 9.37 -7.01
N THR A 25 -22.51 9.82 -8.00
CA THR A 25 -23.94 9.52 -8.11
C THR A 25 -24.22 8.17 -8.76
N THR A 26 -23.18 7.49 -9.27
CA THR A 26 -23.31 6.22 -9.99
C THR A 26 -23.07 5.00 -9.10
N VAL A 27 -22.38 5.18 -7.99
CA VAL A 27 -22.05 4.12 -7.03
C VAL A 27 -22.58 4.53 -5.65
N SER A 28 -23.33 3.65 -5.00
CA SER A 28 -23.73 3.84 -3.61
C SER A 28 -22.55 3.50 -2.70
N ASN A 29 -21.75 4.51 -2.38
CA ASN A 29 -20.62 4.36 -1.47
C ASN A 29 -20.92 5.15 -0.18
N THR A 30 -20.68 4.55 0.97
CA THR A 30 -20.95 5.17 2.27
C THR A 30 -19.99 6.30 2.60
N SER A 31 -18.89 6.42 1.86
CA SER A 31 -17.83 7.39 2.12
C SER A 31 -18.18 8.80 1.64
N ASP A 32 -18.99 8.95 0.61
CA ASP A 32 -19.43 10.24 0.09
C ASP A 32 -20.22 11.08 1.12
N GLU A 33 -20.93 10.41 2.03
CA GLU A 33 -21.59 11.08 3.15
C GLU A 33 -20.60 11.81 4.09
N GLU A 34 -19.38 11.29 4.18
CA GLU A 34 -18.32 11.89 5.00
C GLU A 34 -17.33 12.70 4.18
N PHE A 35 -16.81 12.14 3.07
CA PHE A 35 -15.64 12.63 2.33
C PHE A 35 -16.01 13.32 1.01
N SER A 36 -17.01 14.18 1.03
CA SER A 36 -17.30 15.08 -0.07
C SER A 36 -17.25 16.54 0.39
N SER A 37 -17.35 17.49 -0.54
CA SER A 37 -17.36 18.93 -0.22
C SER A 37 -18.50 19.32 0.71
N PHE A 38 -19.62 18.61 0.63
CA PHE A 38 -20.82 18.81 1.46
C PHE A 38 -20.97 17.77 2.57
N GLY A 39 -20.10 16.77 2.59
CA GLY A 39 -20.10 15.70 3.59
C GLY A 39 -19.68 16.19 4.98
N LYS A 40 -19.88 15.33 5.97
CA LYS A 40 -19.62 15.65 7.40
C LYS A 40 -18.20 16.16 7.68
N ARG A 41 -17.21 15.76 6.88
CA ARG A 41 -15.80 16.17 7.03
C ARG A 41 -15.44 17.39 6.19
N HIS A 42 -16.36 17.93 5.38
CA HIS A 42 -16.09 19.02 4.45
C HIS A 42 -14.81 18.77 3.63
N TRP A 43 -14.74 17.60 2.97
CA TRP A 43 -13.61 17.17 2.16
C TRP A 43 -13.61 17.90 0.82
N THR A 44 -13.04 19.11 0.80
CA THR A 44 -13.04 20.01 -0.36
C THR A 44 -11.90 19.69 -1.34
N LYS A 45 -12.05 20.12 -2.61
CA LYS A 45 -10.98 20.08 -3.61
C LYS A 45 -9.66 20.64 -3.07
N ARG A 46 -9.69 21.75 -2.30
CA ARG A 46 -8.49 22.32 -1.71
C ARG A 46 -7.81 21.37 -0.74
N ARG A 47 -8.54 20.69 0.15
CA ARG A 47 -7.99 19.72 1.11
C ARG A 47 -7.42 18.52 0.39
N PHE A 48 -8.11 18.01 -0.64
CA PHE A 48 -7.61 16.96 -1.49
C PHE A 48 -6.28 17.34 -2.16
N LEU A 49 -6.19 18.50 -2.79
CA LEU A 49 -4.95 18.96 -3.44
C LEU A 49 -3.81 19.18 -2.43
N VAL A 50 -4.10 19.65 -1.22
CA VAL A 50 -3.09 19.73 -0.13
C VAL A 50 -2.55 18.32 0.19
N LYS A 51 -3.43 17.33 0.31
CA LYS A 51 -3.04 15.94 0.55
C LYS A 51 -2.23 15.37 -0.62
N CYS A 52 -2.64 15.59 -1.87
CA CYS A 52 -1.86 15.22 -3.06
C CYS A 52 -0.44 15.83 -3.04
N GLY A 53 -0.34 17.11 -2.70
CA GLY A 53 0.95 17.80 -2.58
C GLY A 53 1.84 17.19 -1.49
N ALA A 54 1.27 16.83 -0.35
CA ALA A 54 1.99 16.18 0.75
C ALA A 54 2.44 14.76 0.39
N VAL A 55 1.60 13.97 -0.30
CA VAL A 55 1.96 12.64 -0.83
C VAL A 55 3.13 12.77 -1.81
N ALA A 56 3.04 13.67 -2.79
CA ALA A 56 4.11 13.87 -3.77
C ALA A 56 5.41 14.33 -3.11
N LYS A 57 5.35 15.27 -2.16
CA LYS A 57 6.52 15.71 -1.37
C LYS A 57 7.16 14.54 -0.62
N SER A 58 6.35 13.63 -0.07
CA SER A 58 6.84 12.45 0.64
C SER A 58 7.56 11.49 -0.30
N ILE A 59 7.03 11.24 -1.50
CA ILE A 59 7.66 10.41 -2.53
C ILE A 59 9.02 11.00 -2.92
N PHE A 60 9.13 12.32 -3.11
CA PHE A 60 10.42 12.96 -3.42
C PHE A 60 11.40 12.94 -2.25
N TRP A 61 10.91 13.06 -1.02
CA TRP A 61 11.76 12.94 0.17
C TRP A 61 12.34 11.52 0.31
N ILE A 62 11.52 10.48 0.04
CA ILE A 62 11.98 9.09 0.00
C ILE A 62 13.01 8.92 -1.15
N ALA A 63 12.72 9.50 -2.31
CA ALA A 63 13.63 9.45 -3.46
C ALA A 63 15.00 10.07 -3.15
N ASP A 64 15.03 11.19 -2.44
CA ASP A 64 16.28 11.85 -2.01
C ASP A 64 17.09 10.93 -1.08
N ARG A 65 16.44 10.31 -0.09
CA ARG A 65 17.09 9.38 0.85
C ARG A 65 17.68 8.15 0.18
N HIS A 66 16.98 7.58 -0.80
CA HIS A 66 17.44 6.39 -1.53
C HIS A 66 18.31 6.72 -2.75
N GLY A 67 18.38 8.01 -3.13
CA GLY A 67 19.08 8.48 -4.32
C GLY A 67 18.43 8.00 -5.63
N MET A 68 17.17 7.56 -5.59
CA MET A 68 16.38 7.11 -6.73
C MET A 68 14.88 7.24 -6.43
N LEU A 69 14.08 7.55 -7.46
CA LEU A 69 12.62 7.55 -7.34
C LEU A 69 12.10 6.11 -7.14
N PRO A 70 11.03 5.91 -6.33
CA PRO A 70 10.34 4.64 -6.33
C PRO A 70 9.91 4.23 -7.74
N ASP A 71 10.31 3.03 -8.16
CA ASP A 71 9.93 2.47 -9.47
C ASP A 71 8.53 1.85 -9.42
N VAL A 72 8.14 1.38 -8.23
CA VAL A 72 6.82 0.83 -7.93
C VAL A 72 6.32 1.42 -6.62
N ILE A 73 5.07 1.88 -6.62
CA ILE A 73 4.39 2.39 -5.43
C ILE A 73 3.05 1.68 -5.30
N GLY A 74 2.94 0.77 -4.34
CA GLY A 74 1.66 0.21 -3.90
C GLY A 74 0.95 1.19 -2.98
N LEU A 75 -0.33 1.38 -3.19
CA LEU A 75 -1.16 2.29 -2.42
C LEU A 75 -2.40 1.57 -1.90
N ALA A 76 -2.87 1.94 -0.73
CA ALA A 76 -4.14 1.48 -0.18
C ALA A 76 -5.02 2.65 0.28
N GLU A 77 -6.31 2.35 0.45
CA GLU A 77 -7.37 3.31 0.75
C GLU A 77 -7.56 4.38 -0.34
N ILE A 78 -7.48 3.95 -1.58
CA ILE A 78 -7.73 4.77 -2.76
C ILE A 78 -9.21 4.62 -3.15
N GLU A 79 -9.92 5.73 -3.32
CA GLU A 79 -11.31 5.69 -3.71
C GLU A 79 -11.49 5.23 -5.15
N ASN A 80 -10.78 5.87 -6.10
CA ASN A 80 -11.03 5.65 -7.52
C ASN A 80 -9.84 6.06 -8.39
N ARG A 81 -9.94 5.74 -9.67
CA ARG A 81 -8.96 6.12 -10.68
C ARG A 81 -8.79 7.64 -10.82
N PHE A 82 -9.87 8.41 -10.68
CA PHE A 82 -9.82 9.86 -10.81
C PHE A 82 -8.93 10.49 -9.72
N ALA A 83 -8.99 10.02 -8.47
CA ALA A 83 -8.12 10.51 -7.40
C ALA A 83 -6.63 10.30 -7.74
N LEU A 84 -6.27 9.16 -8.33
CA LEU A 84 -4.89 8.86 -8.77
C LEU A 84 -4.46 9.73 -9.95
N ASP A 85 -5.33 9.91 -10.94
CA ASP A 85 -5.05 10.79 -12.08
C ASP A 85 -4.81 12.23 -11.62
N ARG A 86 -5.56 12.72 -10.62
CA ARG A 86 -5.35 14.05 -10.03
C ARG A 86 -4.05 14.12 -9.23
N LEU A 87 -3.73 13.08 -8.44
CA LEU A 87 -2.45 13.00 -7.73
C LEU A 87 -1.28 13.19 -8.71
N LEU A 88 -1.29 12.48 -9.82
CA LEU A 88 -0.22 12.59 -10.81
C LEU A 88 -0.25 13.94 -11.55
N ALA A 89 -1.42 14.39 -12.02
CA ALA A 89 -1.54 15.58 -12.87
C ALA A 89 -1.31 16.91 -12.12
N GLU A 90 -1.79 17.01 -10.88
CA GLU A 90 -1.78 18.26 -10.10
C GLU A 90 -0.51 18.45 -9.25
N THR A 91 0.44 17.49 -9.33
CA THR A 91 1.68 17.54 -8.55
C THR A 91 2.91 17.44 -9.47
N PRO A 92 4.12 17.68 -8.98
CA PRO A 92 5.34 17.47 -9.77
C PRO A 92 5.53 16.02 -10.27
N LEU A 93 4.78 15.04 -9.74
CA LEU A 93 4.79 13.65 -10.23
C LEU A 93 4.38 13.54 -11.71
N ARG A 94 3.66 14.53 -12.28
CA ARG A 94 3.31 14.58 -13.71
C ARG A 94 4.50 14.46 -14.65
N ARG A 95 5.72 14.80 -14.17
CA ARG A 95 6.96 14.73 -14.95
C ARG A 95 7.70 13.41 -14.76
N MET A 96 7.21 12.54 -13.88
CA MET A 96 7.95 11.34 -13.46
C MET A 96 7.55 10.08 -14.23
N ASP A 97 6.63 10.21 -15.20
CA ASP A 97 6.19 9.17 -16.13
C ASP A 97 5.65 7.89 -15.43
N TYR A 98 4.83 8.09 -14.38
CA TYR A 98 4.14 6.98 -13.74
C TYR A 98 2.94 6.49 -14.56
N GLY A 99 2.84 5.16 -14.70
CA GLY A 99 1.61 4.47 -15.09
C GLY A 99 0.81 4.09 -13.86
N ILE A 100 -0.47 3.84 -14.02
CA ILE A 100 -1.40 3.46 -12.96
C ILE A 100 -2.03 2.11 -13.28
N VAL A 101 -2.04 1.19 -12.32
CA VAL A 101 -2.87 -0.01 -12.30
C VAL A 101 -3.86 0.13 -11.14
N HIS A 102 -5.14 0.11 -11.44
CA HIS A 102 -6.22 0.24 -10.48
C HIS A 102 -7.48 -0.46 -10.99
N TYR A 103 -8.21 -1.08 -10.11
CA TYR A 103 -9.51 -1.72 -10.33
C TYR A 103 -10.41 -1.42 -9.13
N GLU A 104 -11.67 -1.16 -9.41
CA GLU A 104 -12.71 -1.04 -8.38
C GLU A 104 -12.95 -2.40 -7.73
N SER A 105 -13.15 -2.42 -6.42
CA SER A 105 -13.45 -3.60 -5.63
C SER A 105 -14.83 -3.50 -4.96
N PRO A 106 -15.42 -4.62 -4.50
CA PRO A 106 -16.73 -4.60 -3.87
C PRO A 106 -16.71 -4.14 -2.40
N ASP A 107 -15.71 -3.38 -1.98
CA ASP A 107 -15.64 -2.86 -0.60
C ASP A 107 -16.73 -1.81 -0.37
N PRO A 108 -17.60 -1.95 0.66
CA PRO A 108 -18.71 -1.02 0.91
C PRO A 108 -18.27 0.41 1.25
N ARG A 109 -17.01 0.61 1.66
CA ARG A 109 -16.43 1.94 1.91
C ARG A 109 -16.01 2.64 0.62
N GLY A 110 -16.01 1.93 -0.52
CA GLY A 110 -15.49 2.45 -1.78
C GLY A 110 -14.00 2.78 -1.69
N ILE A 111 -13.22 1.87 -1.14
CA ILE A 111 -11.74 2.00 -1.07
C ILE A 111 -11.07 0.79 -1.71
N ASP A 112 -10.00 1.04 -2.42
CA ASP A 112 -9.27 0.07 -3.20
C ASP A 112 -7.78 0.07 -2.90
N VAL A 113 -7.07 -0.83 -3.57
CA VAL A 113 -5.63 -0.80 -3.72
C VAL A 113 -5.25 -0.39 -5.13
N ALA A 114 -4.09 0.25 -5.26
CA ALA A 114 -3.56 0.68 -6.54
C ALA A 114 -2.06 0.46 -6.63
N LEU A 115 -1.53 0.51 -7.85
CA LEU A 115 -0.10 0.46 -8.09
C LEU A 115 0.29 1.52 -9.11
N LEU A 116 1.28 2.35 -8.76
CA LEU A 116 1.96 3.25 -9.68
C LEU A 116 3.29 2.61 -10.08
N TYR A 117 3.67 2.71 -11.35
CA TYR A 117 4.93 2.16 -11.86
C TYR A 117 5.62 3.11 -12.82
N ARG A 118 6.95 3.14 -12.84
CA ARG A 118 7.77 3.93 -13.76
C ARG A 118 7.78 3.27 -15.14
N LYS A 119 7.11 3.88 -16.14
CA LYS A 119 6.98 3.33 -17.51
C LYS A 119 8.32 3.12 -18.20
N ARG A 120 9.34 3.93 -17.85
CA ARG A 120 10.70 3.78 -18.40
C ARG A 120 11.45 2.57 -17.82
N ARG A 121 11.00 2.03 -16.70
CA ARG A 121 11.68 0.95 -15.95
C ARG A 121 10.97 -0.38 -16.09
N LEU A 122 9.66 -0.33 -16.27
CA LEU A 122 8.78 -1.49 -16.18
C LEU A 122 7.78 -1.46 -17.33
N LYS A 123 7.78 -2.54 -18.11
CA LYS A 123 6.79 -2.76 -19.18
C LYS A 123 5.69 -3.68 -18.64
N PRO A 124 4.42 -3.26 -18.61
CA PRO A 124 3.33 -4.11 -18.15
C PRO A 124 3.20 -5.37 -19.01
N LEU A 125 3.04 -6.51 -18.35
CA LEU A 125 2.75 -7.80 -18.97
C LEU A 125 1.30 -8.21 -18.72
N MET A 126 0.84 -8.06 -17.48
CA MET A 126 -0.53 -8.39 -17.09
C MET A 126 -0.93 -7.63 -15.83
N SER A 127 -2.24 -7.43 -15.65
CA SER A 127 -2.81 -6.99 -14.38
C SER A 127 -4.23 -7.48 -14.23
N LYS A 128 -4.67 -7.74 -13.01
CA LYS A 128 -6.06 -8.10 -12.69
C LYS A 128 -6.36 -7.95 -11.20
N PRO A 129 -7.62 -7.68 -10.82
CA PRO A 129 -8.10 -7.83 -9.46
C PRO A 129 -8.29 -9.32 -9.15
N LEU A 130 -8.00 -9.74 -7.93
CA LEU A 130 -8.13 -11.11 -7.48
C LEU A 130 -9.03 -11.15 -6.26
N ILE A 131 -10.25 -11.61 -6.48
CA ILE A 131 -11.32 -11.64 -5.50
C ILE A 131 -10.94 -12.55 -4.33
N ILE A 132 -11.17 -12.06 -3.12
CA ILE A 132 -11.10 -12.85 -1.89
C ILE A 132 -12.46 -13.54 -1.70
N LYS A 133 -12.44 -14.84 -1.41
CA LYS A 133 -13.64 -15.65 -1.20
C LYS A 133 -13.70 -16.16 0.23
N ASN A 134 -14.92 -16.37 0.72
CA ASN A 134 -15.15 -17.11 1.95
C ASN A 134 -15.03 -18.63 1.73
N GLU A 135 -15.12 -19.39 2.81
CA GLU A 135 -15.06 -20.88 2.77
C GLU A 135 -16.12 -21.51 1.87
N ASN A 136 -17.26 -20.86 1.67
CA ASN A 136 -18.33 -21.33 0.78
C ASN A 136 -18.10 -20.94 -0.69
N GLY A 137 -16.96 -20.32 -1.02
CA GLY A 137 -16.61 -19.87 -2.37
C GLY A 137 -17.27 -18.58 -2.82
N SER A 138 -18.09 -17.93 -1.97
CA SER A 138 -18.72 -16.64 -2.28
C SER A 138 -17.73 -15.49 -2.11
N PRO A 139 -17.77 -14.44 -2.98
CA PRO A 139 -16.95 -13.24 -2.83
C PRO A 139 -17.17 -12.57 -1.47
N LEU A 140 -16.08 -12.14 -0.85
CA LEU A 140 -16.14 -11.23 0.29
C LEU A 140 -16.33 -9.80 -0.20
N LEU A 141 -17.20 -9.06 0.46
CA LEU A 141 -17.31 -7.61 0.26
C LEU A 141 -16.12 -6.93 0.96
N THR A 142 -15.01 -6.85 0.27
CA THR A 142 -13.75 -6.26 0.72
C THR A 142 -12.88 -5.92 -0.50
N ARG A 143 -11.72 -5.31 -0.27
CA ARG A 143 -10.74 -5.01 -1.33
C ARG A 143 -10.23 -6.29 -1.95
N ASP A 144 -10.10 -6.28 -3.27
CA ASP A 144 -9.44 -7.34 -4.02
C ASP A 144 -7.92 -7.25 -3.85
N ILE A 145 -7.21 -8.35 -4.04
CA ILE A 145 -5.75 -8.34 -4.16
C ILE A 145 -5.42 -7.89 -5.58
N LEU A 146 -4.66 -6.81 -5.74
CA LEU A 146 -4.23 -6.33 -7.05
C LEU A 146 -2.98 -7.07 -7.48
N LEU A 147 -3.08 -7.79 -8.59
CA LEU A 147 -1.94 -8.41 -9.27
C LEU A 147 -1.48 -7.53 -10.43
N ALA A 148 -0.17 -7.26 -10.50
CA ALA A 148 0.45 -6.56 -11.62
C ALA A 148 1.83 -7.18 -11.93
N GLY A 149 1.99 -7.72 -13.13
CA GLY A 149 3.21 -8.34 -13.64
C GLY A 149 3.91 -7.43 -14.66
N PHE A 150 5.23 -7.34 -14.55
CA PHE A 150 6.04 -6.48 -15.40
C PHE A 150 7.29 -7.19 -15.92
N LEU A 151 7.76 -6.74 -17.07
CA LEU A 151 9.09 -7.02 -17.60
C LEU A 151 10.01 -5.86 -17.20
N LYS A 152 11.14 -6.19 -16.56
CA LYS A 152 12.20 -5.24 -16.21
C LYS A 152 13.08 -4.94 -17.43
N SER A 153 13.89 -3.88 -17.36
CA SER A 153 14.83 -3.50 -18.43
C SER A 153 15.94 -4.54 -18.70
N ASP A 154 16.27 -5.37 -17.69
CA ASP A 154 17.24 -6.46 -17.79
C ASP A 154 16.68 -7.73 -18.44
N GLY A 155 15.40 -7.76 -18.79
CA GLY A 155 14.71 -8.91 -19.38
C GLY A 155 14.05 -9.85 -18.38
N ASP A 156 14.28 -9.68 -17.09
CA ASP A 156 13.60 -10.43 -16.05
C ASP A 156 12.17 -9.93 -15.83
N SER A 157 11.30 -10.81 -15.36
CA SER A 157 9.94 -10.48 -14.99
C SER A 157 9.76 -10.45 -13.47
N VAL A 158 8.90 -9.55 -13.01
CA VAL A 158 8.51 -9.43 -11.61
C VAL A 158 7.01 -9.22 -11.50
N VAL A 159 6.39 -9.82 -10.48
CA VAL A 159 4.97 -9.62 -10.17
C VAL A 159 4.81 -9.02 -8.79
N PHE A 160 3.94 -8.01 -8.70
CA PHE A 160 3.55 -7.35 -7.46
C PHE A 160 2.12 -7.73 -7.11
N LEU A 161 1.90 -8.04 -5.83
CA LEU A 161 0.60 -8.30 -5.22
C LEU A 161 0.37 -7.22 -4.18
N VAL A 162 -0.54 -6.27 -4.47
CA VAL A 162 -0.88 -5.19 -3.53
C VAL A 162 -2.09 -5.61 -2.74
N ASN A 163 -1.98 -5.50 -1.41
CA ASN A 163 -2.95 -6.01 -0.45
C ASN A 163 -3.45 -4.90 0.48
N HIS A 164 -4.73 -4.96 0.85
CA HIS A 164 -5.27 -4.27 2.00
C HIS A 164 -6.31 -5.18 2.66
N HIS A 165 -5.87 -5.93 3.66
CA HIS A 165 -6.69 -6.93 4.32
C HIS A 165 -7.77 -6.31 5.21
N PRO A 166 -8.86 -7.04 5.53
CA PRO A 166 -9.91 -6.57 6.43
C PRO A 166 -9.37 -6.13 7.78
N SER A 167 -9.85 -4.99 8.29
CA SER A 167 -9.38 -4.43 9.56
C SER A 167 -9.75 -5.33 10.76
N LYS A 168 -9.07 -5.09 11.89
CA LYS A 168 -9.36 -5.78 13.17
C LYS A 168 -10.69 -5.35 13.80
N TYR A 169 -11.35 -4.32 13.28
CA TYR A 169 -12.60 -3.81 13.82
C TYR A 169 -13.79 -4.74 13.51
N GLY A 170 -14.60 -4.99 14.53
CA GLY A 170 -15.80 -5.82 14.45
C GLY A 170 -15.61 -7.21 15.09
N ALA A 171 -16.70 -7.74 15.69
CA ALA A 171 -16.72 -9.10 16.20
C ALA A 171 -16.47 -10.10 15.06
N ASN A 172 -15.59 -11.07 15.28
CA ASN A 172 -15.24 -12.13 14.32
C ASN A 172 -14.53 -11.64 13.03
N SER A 173 -13.69 -10.61 13.09
CA SER A 173 -12.94 -10.14 11.89
C SER A 173 -11.70 -11.00 11.55
N SER A 174 -11.25 -11.91 12.42
CA SER A 174 -10.05 -12.74 12.21
C SER A 174 -10.17 -13.64 10.98
N TRP A 175 -11.28 -14.36 10.84
CA TRP A 175 -11.50 -15.28 9.72
C TRP A 175 -11.43 -14.58 8.35
N ARG A 176 -11.83 -13.30 8.27
CA ARG A 176 -11.76 -12.52 7.02
C ARG A 176 -10.30 -12.23 6.63
N ARG A 177 -9.42 -11.97 7.62
CA ARG A 177 -8.00 -11.80 7.36
C ARG A 177 -7.34 -13.13 7.02
N GLU A 178 -7.74 -14.21 7.69
CA GLU A 178 -7.28 -15.56 7.38
C GLU A 178 -7.67 -15.97 5.95
N ALA A 179 -8.91 -15.69 5.52
CA ALA A 179 -9.34 -15.90 4.14
C ALA A 179 -8.52 -15.08 3.13
N ALA A 180 -8.19 -13.82 3.46
CA ALA A 180 -7.35 -12.98 2.61
C ALA A 180 -5.92 -13.51 2.53
N MET A 181 -5.33 -13.96 3.64
CA MET A 181 -3.99 -14.57 3.67
C MET A 181 -3.96 -15.91 2.92
N SER A 182 -4.99 -16.77 3.11
CA SER A 182 -5.11 -18.03 2.37
C SER A 182 -5.18 -17.76 0.86
N ARG A 183 -6.01 -16.78 0.46
CA ARG A 183 -6.13 -16.39 -0.95
C ARG A 183 -4.80 -15.89 -1.52
N LEU A 184 -4.06 -15.09 -0.76
CA LEU A 184 -2.72 -14.64 -1.17
C LEU A 184 -1.75 -15.82 -1.35
N GLY A 185 -1.82 -16.84 -0.48
CA GLY A 185 -1.07 -18.09 -0.60
C GLY A 185 -1.38 -18.82 -1.89
N GLU A 186 -2.67 -19.09 -2.16
CA GLU A 186 -3.12 -19.75 -3.40
C GLU A 186 -2.64 -19.01 -4.67
N ILE A 187 -2.72 -17.67 -4.67
CA ILE A 187 -2.25 -16.84 -5.77
C ILE A 187 -0.74 -17.02 -5.97
N THR A 188 0.02 -16.95 -4.89
CA THR A 188 1.47 -17.08 -4.91
C THR A 188 1.88 -18.46 -5.44
N ASP A 189 1.25 -19.53 -4.97
CA ASP A 189 1.54 -20.90 -5.41
C ASP A 189 1.17 -21.09 -6.89
N SER A 190 0.04 -20.54 -7.32
CA SER A 190 -0.36 -20.55 -8.73
C SER A 190 0.65 -19.81 -9.61
N LEU A 191 1.14 -18.64 -9.18
CA LEU A 191 2.15 -17.87 -9.90
C LEU A 191 3.47 -18.65 -10.03
N LYS A 192 3.93 -19.26 -8.94
CA LYS A 192 5.11 -20.15 -8.95
C LYS A 192 4.91 -21.34 -9.90
N GLY A 193 3.72 -21.95 -9.87
CA GLY A 193 3.37 -23.09 -10.73
C GLY A 193 3.42 -22.78 -12.23
N VAL A 194 3.16 -21.52 -12.63
CA VAL A 194 3.29 -21.07 -14.03
C VAL A 194 4.62 -20.39 -14.33
N GLY A 195 5.60 -20.47 -13.42
CA GLY A 195 6.98 -20.09 -13.68
C GLY A 195 7.39 -18.68 -13.21
N TRP A 196 6.51 -17.92 -12.53
CA TRP A 196 6.92 -16.66 -11.91
C TRP A 196 7.85 -16.91 -10.73
N ARG A 197 9.05 -16.34 -10.78
CA ARG A 197 10.06 -16.48 -9.72
C ARG A 197 10.17 -15.25 -8.83
N ASN A 198 10.13 -14.06 -9.43
CA ASN A 198 10.25 -12.81 -8.67
C ASN A 198 8.85 -12.32 -8.27
N ILE A 199 8.44 -12.61 -7.04
CA ILE A 199 7.14 -12.27 -6.50
C ILE A 199 7.34 -11.34 -5.28
N VAL A 200 6.66 -10.21 -5.27
CA VAL A 200 6.62 -9.26 -4.16
C VAL A 200 5.18 -9.06 -3.75
N ALA A 201 4.81 -9.48 -2.55
CA ALA A 201 3.55 -9.10 -1.94
C ALA A 201 3.79 -7.95 -0.95
N MET A 202 3.01 -6.89 -1.07
CA MET A 202 3.10 -5.71 -0.22
C MET A 202 1.71 -5.24 0.17
N GLY A 203 1.59 -4.61 1.33
CA GLY A 203 0.27 -4.15 1.75
C GLY A 203 0.15 -3.80 3.21
N ASP A 204 -1.03 -3.30 3.54
CA ASP A 204 -1.58 -3.26 4.89
C ASP A 204 -2.32 -4.58 5.15
N PHE A 205 -1.69 -5.45 5.91
CA PHE A 205 -2.24 -6.77 6.23
C PHE A 205 -3.20 -6.72 7.43
N ASN A 206 -3.31 -5.55 8.08
CA ASN A 206 -4.12 -5.39 9.30
C ASN A 206 -3.83 -6.46 10.36
N ASP A 207 -2.64 -7.03 10.32
CA ASP A 207 -2.14 -8.03 11.24
C ASP A 207 -0.62 -7.93 11.41
N THR A 208 -0.08 -8.50 12.47
CA THR A 208 1.36 -8.43 12.76
C THR A 208 2.12 -9.58 12.08
N PRO A 209 3.46 -9.48 11.92
CA PRO A 209 4.26 -10.56 11.35
C PRO A 209 4.09 -11.91 12.04
N SER A 210 3.76 -11.95 13.34
CA SER A 210 3.52 -13.19 14.09
C SER A 210 2.27 -13.94 13.64
N SER A 211 1.27 -13.24 13.12
CA SER A 211 0.01 -13.83 12.63
C SER A 211 0.12 -14.31 11.17
N THR A 212 1.23 -14.03 10.49
CA THR A 212 1.44 -14.38 9.08
C THR A 212 2.44 -15.52 8.88
N LEU A 213 2.70 -16.32 9.93
CA LEU A 213 3.74 -17.35 9.94
C LEU A 213 3.54 -18.43 8.86
N GLU A 214 2.30 -18.83 8.56
CA GLU A 214 2.03 -19.85 7.56
C GLU A 214 2.46 -19.37 6.16
N TYR A 215 2.11 -18.15 5.78
CA TYR A 215 2.56 -17.56 4.52
C TYR A 215 4.08 -17.37 4.46
N SER A 216 4.70 -17.11 5.62
CA SER A 216 6.15 -16.96 5.73
C SER A 216 6.94 -18.29 5.52
N LYS A 217 6.27 -19.43 5.40
CA LYS A 217 6.90 -20.69 5.01
C LYS A 217 7.25 -20.72 3.51
N THR A 218 6.51 -19.99 2.70
CA THR A 218 6.67 -19.96 1.23
C THR A 218 7.24 -18.63 0.72
N MET A 219 7.09 -17.56 1.50
CA MET A 219 7.55 -16.21 1.18
C MET A 219 8.31 -15.63 2.38
N VAL A 220 9.36 -14.87 2.13
CA VAL A 220 10.17 -14.25 3.19
C VAL A 220 9.53 -12.94 3.65
N ASN A 221 9.16 -12.86 4.94
CA ASN A 221 8.62 -11.64 5.54
C ASN A 221 9.73 -10.70 5.99
N LEU A 222 9.91 -9.57 5.30
CA LEU A 222 10.92 -8.56 5.62
C LEU A 222 10.56 -7.69 6.84
N ALA A 223 9.31 -7.70 7.29
CA ALA A 223 8.87 -6.94 8.44
C ALA A 223 9.20 -7.63 9.78
N ALA A 224 9.35 -8.95 9.79
CA ALA A 224 9.54 -9.72 11.02
C ALA A 224 10.77 -9.29 11.86
N PRO A 225 11.95 -8.97 11.29
CA PRO A 225 13.08 -8.47 12.07
C PRO A 225 12.81 -7.11 12.73
N LEU A 226 12.07 -6.22 12.06
CA LEU A 226 11.73 -4.89 12.58
C LEU A 226 10.70 -4.98 13.70
N ALA A 227 9.69 -5.85 13.57
CA ALA A 227 8.68 -6.08 14.60
C ALA A 227 9.32 -6.60 15.89
N ARG A 228 10.29 -7.51 15.81
CA ARG A 228 11.04 -8.00 16.99
C ARG A 228 11.82 -6.91 17.71
N LYS A 229 12.19 -5.83 17.01
CA LYS A 229 12.85 -4.64 17.58
C LYS A 229 11.85 -3.59 18.09
N GLY A 230 10.54 -3.87 18.06
CA GLY A 230 9.50 -2.95 18.52
C GLY A 230 9.19 -1.81 17.54
N HIS A 231 9.62 -1.91 16.28
CA HIS A 231 9.25 -0.94 15.25
C HIS A 231 7.82 -1.20 14.75
N GLY A 232 7.15 -0.14 14.28
CA GLY A 232 5.80 -0.22 13.71
C GLY A 232 5.55 0.84 12.65
N THR A 233 4.54 0.62 11.84
CA THR A 233 4.09 1.54 10.79
C THR A 233 2.89 2.37 11.22
N ILE A 234 2.10 1.89 12.18
CA ILE A 234 0.98 2.60 12.78
C ILE A 234 1.16 2.71 14.30
N LYS A 235 0.64 3.78 14.90
CA LYS A 235 0.64 3.93 16.37
C LYS A 235 -0.79 3.93 16.90
N TYR A 236 -1.15 2.87 17.62
CA TYR A 236 -2.46 2.70 18.24
C TYR A 236 -2.35 2.60 19.75
N SER A 237 -3.15 3.37 20.51
CA SER A 237 -3.13 3.41 21.99
C SER A 237 -1.72 3.51 22.59
N GLY A 238 -0.86 4.34 21.95
CA GLY A 238 0.52 4.58 22.40
C GLY A 238 1.54 3.52 21.99
N LYS A 239 1.12 2.42 21.39
CA LYS A 239 2.00 1.33 20.94
C LYS A 239 2.15 1.36 19.42
N TRP A 240 3.38 1.14 18.95
CA TRP A 240 3.65 0.93 17.55
C TRP A 240 3.32 -0.51 17.16
N GLU A 241 2.55 -0.67 16.10
CA GLU A 241 2.25 -1.95 15.46
C GLU A 241 2.79 -1.95 14.03
N LEU A 242 3.38 -3.07 13.61
CA LEU A 242 3.87 -3.27 12.26
C LEU A 242 2.85 -4.12 11.50
N ILE A 243 2.03 -3.48 10.70
CA ILE A 243 0.95 -4.12 9.94
C ILE A 243 1.10 -3.92 8.42
N ASP A 244 1.96 -2.98 8.01
CA ASP A 244 2.35 -2.81 6.61
C ASP A 244 3.62 -3.62 6.38
N MET A 245 3.62 -4.53 5.40
CA MET A 245 4.67 -5.52 5.22
C MET A 245 5.05 -5.72 3.75
N PHE A 246 6.28 -6.17 3.56
CA PHE A 246 6.74 -6.82 2.33
C PHE A 246 7.00 -8.29 2.58
N PHE A 247 6.48 -9.12 1.67
CA PHE A 247 6.88 -10.51 1.49
C PHE A 247 7.53 -10.66 0.12
N ILE A 248 8.67 -11.31 0.06
CA ILE A 248 9.40 -11.56 -1.17
C ILE A 248 9.59 -13.06 -1.40
N SER A 249 9.66 -13.46 -2.65
CA SER A 249 9.97 -14.85 -3.00
C SER A 249 11.41 -15.22 -2.55
N PRO A 250 11.67 -16.51 -2.25
CA PRO A 250 13.02 -16.97 -1.91
C PRO A 250 14.07 -16.62 -2.98
N GLU A 251 13.68 -16.57 -4.24
CA GLU A 251 14.54 -16.20 -5.36
C GLU A 251 15.01 -14.74 -5.28
N ILE A 252 14.10 -13.80 -4.94
CA ILE A 252 14.49 -12.40 -4.68
C ILE A 252 15.43 -12.34 -3.48
N MET A 253 15.14 -13.08 -2.41
CA MET A 253 16.03 -13.13 -1.23
C MET A 253 17.42 -13.64 -1.58
N ALA A 254 17.51 -14.71 -2.40
CA ALA A 254 18.78 -15.29 -2.82
C ALA A 254 19.61 -14.31 -3.69
N SER A 255 18.93 -13.54 -4.56
CA SER A 255 19.58 -12.55 -5.43
C SER A 255 19.97 -11.27 -4.68
N ASN A 256 19.43 -11.04 -3.49
CA ASN A 256 19.62 -9.83 -2.69
C ASN A 256 20.11 -10.14 -1.26
N PRO A 257 21.33 -10.64 -1.07
CA PRO A 257 21.86 -10.90 0.28
C PRO A 257 21.81 -9.64 1.15
N GLY A 258 21.18 -9.75 2.34
CA GLY A 258 21.05 -8.63 3.27
C GLY A 258 19.96 -7.61 2.91
N ILE A 259 18.99 -8.00 2.07
CA ILE A 259 17.83 -7.16 1.76
C ILE A 259 17.03 -6.84 3.04
N ASP A 260 16.72 -5.57 3.22
CA ASP A 260 15.97 -5.06 4.35
C ASP A 260 14.80 -4.20 3.90
N MET A 261 13.72 -4.21 4.69
CA MET A 261 12.63 -3.27 4.60
C MET A 261 12.93 -2.04 5.47
N THR A 262 12.62 -0.86 4.97
CA THR A 262 12.71 0.40 5.71
C THR A 262 11.32 0.95 6.02
N ILE A 263 11.11 1.41 7.26
CA ILE A 263 9.94 2.20 7.64
C ILE A 263 10.32 3.68 7.51
N GLU A 264 9.64 4.38 6.60
CA GLU A 264 9.95 5.77 6.27
C GLU A 264 9.23 6.73 7.24
N ARG A 265 9.94 7.15 8.30
CA ARG A 265 9.44 8.18 9.21
C ARG A 265 9.71 9.55 8.62
N ILE A 266 8.68 10.13 7.99
CA ILE A 266 8.79 11.40 7.27
C ILE A 266 8.65 12.55 8.28
N PRO A 267 9.68 13.40 8.48
CA PRO A 267 9.68 14.39 9.56
C PRO A 267 8.52 15.38 9.51
N PHE A 268 8.14 15.84 8.31
CA PHE A 268 7.03 16.80 8.14
C PHE A 268 5.63 16.14 8.19
N LEU A 269 5.55 14.81 8.29
CA LEU A 269 4.34 14.03 8.54
C LEU A 269 4.40 13.27 9.87
N THR A 270 5.25 13.72 10.77
CA THR A 270 5.39 13.15 12.11
C THR A 270 5.15 14.26 13.14
N VAL A 271 4.32 13.97 14.14
CA VAL A 271 3.99 14.92 15.20
C VAL A 271 4.12 14.28 16.56
N LYS A 272 4.35 15.12 17.58
CA LYS A 272 4.33 14.67 18.98
C LYS A 272 2.96 14.06 19.30
N ASP A 273 2.97 12.92 19.95
CA ASP A 273 1.75 12.31 20.48
C ASP A 273 1.39 13.00 21.80
N ASN A 274 0.31 13.79 21.79
CA ASN A 274 -0.12 14.53 22.99
C ASN A 274 -0.80 13.65 24.04
N THR A 275 -1.14 12.41 23.69
CA THR A 275 -1.84 11.47 24.59
C THR A 275 -0.88 10.44 25.22
N HIS A 276 0.15 10.06 24.45
CA HIS A 276 1.14 9.06 24.86
C HIS A 276 2.55 9.57 24.56
N SER A 277 3.56 8.93 25.11
CA SER A 277 4.96 9.30 24.88
C SER A 277 5.39 9.14 23.43
N GLY A 278 6.31 10.00 22.97
CA GLY A 278 6.95 9.95 21.66
C GLY A 278 6.11 10.60 20.55
N GLU A 279 6.33 10.13 19.34
CA GLU A 279 5.75 10.68 18.11
C GLU A 279 4.76 9.72 17.46
N LYS A 280 3.95 10.25 16.56
CA LYS A 280 3.02 9.49 15.71
C LYS A 280 2.88 10.12 14.32
N PRO A 281 2.41 9.38 13.32
CA PRO A 281 2.09 9.93 12.02
C PRO A 281 1.02 11.03 12.11
N LEU A 282 1.14 12.04 11.26
CA LEU A 282 0.16 13.13 11.12
C LEU A 282 -0.96 12.68 10.19
N ARG A 283 -2.10 12.35 10.77
CA ARG A 283 -3.33 11.95 10.07
C ARG A 283 -3.97 13.10 9.32
N THR A 284 -4.80 12.77 8.34
CA THR A 284 -5.66 13.75 7.67
C THR A 284 -6.70 14.34 8.64
N TYR A 285 -7.30 13.50 9.49
CA TYR A 285 -8.28 13.90 10.50
C TYR A 285 -8.01 13.25 11.86
N SER A 286 -8.50 13.91 12.92
CA SER A 286 -8.67 13.30 14.25
C SER A 286 -10.11 13.54 14.69
N GLY A 287 -10.95 12.50 14.65
CA GLY A 287 -12.39 12.65 14.72
C GLY A 287 -12.88 13.59 13.60
N PRO A 288 -13.70 14.61 13.90
CA PRO A 288 -14.18 15.57 12.89
C PRO A 288 -13.14 16.64 12.53
N ARG A 289 -12.05 16.78 13.30
CA ARG A 289 -11.07 17.87 13.14
C ARG A 289 -10.09 17.55 12.01
N TYR A 290 -10.02 18.44 11.00
CA TYR A 290 -9.01 18.40 9.95
C TYR A 290 -7.63 18.80 10.50
N LEU A 291 -6.61 17.97 10.29
CA LEU A 291 -5.24 18.18 10.73
C LEU A 291 -4.28 18.51 9.58
N GLY A 292 -4.65 18.19 8.35
CA GLY A 292 -3.84 18.48 7.15
C GLY A 292 -2.67 17.55 6.93
N GLY A 293 -2.62 16.39 7.62
CA GLY A 293 -1.67 15.33 7.35
C GLY A 293 -2.12 14.40 6.22
N VAL A 294 -1.42 13.28 6.06
CA VAL A 294 -1.68 12.31 4.98
C VAL A 294 -2.27 11.02 5.50
N SER A 295 -1.64 10.40 6.50
CA SER A 295 -1.99 9.05 6.94
C SER A 295 -1.61 8.81 8.39
N ASP A 296 -2.25 7.84 9.02
CA ASP A 296 -1.85 7.25 10.29
C ASP A 296 -0.82 6.11 10.10
N HIS A 297 -0.48 5.78 8.85
CA HIS A 297 0.57 4.83 8.50
C HIS A 297 1.85 5.54 8.04
N CYS A 298 3.00 4.98 8.41
CA CYS A 298 4.28 5.31 7.79
C CYS A 298 4.45 4.50 6.50
N PRO A 299 4.95 5.10 5.41
CA PRO A 299 5.33 4.32 4.23
C PRO A 299 6.42 3.30 4.55
N ILE A 300 6.47 2.24 3.77
CA ILE A 300 7.55 1.25 3.79
C ILE A 300 8.22 1.15 2.43
N THR A 301 9.51 0.87 2.41
CA THR A 301 10.31 0.73 1.20
C THR A 301 11.21 -0.49 1.25
N VAL A 302 11.54 -1.02 0.07
CA VAL A 302 12.57 -2.05 -0.13
C VAL A 302 13.26 -1.82 -1.48
N VAL A 303 14.55 -2.10 -1.55
CA VAL A 303 15.31 -2.11 -2.80
C VAL A 303 15.53 -3.55 -3.22
N ILE A 304 15.07 -3.92 -4.41
CA ILE A 304 15.25 -5.25 -5.01
C ILE A 304 16.09 -5.14 -6.29
N LYS A 305 16.90 -6.15 -6.58
CA LYS A 305 17.66 -6.28 -7.82
C LYS A 305 16.93 -7.14 -8.82
#